data_10b80d84248d75e40255fe03670bbeea
#
_entry.id   10b80d84248d75e40255fe03670bbeea
#
_cell.length_a   1.000
_cell.length_b   1.000
_cell.length_c   1.000
_cell.angle_alpha   90.00
_cell.angle_beta   90.00
_cell.angle_gamma   90.00
#
_symmetry.space_group_name_H-M   'P 1'
#
loop_
_entity.id
_entity.type
_entity.pdbx_description
1 polymer ?
#
loop_
_entity_poly.entity_id
_entity_poly.type
_entity_poly.pdbx_seq_one_letter_code
_entity_poly.pdbx_strand_id
1 'polypeptide(L)'
;VQVVVGNADESGRRTLQVHSRPDADGDDSRPWTTHATGVLTTDNAPTNTHDLMVWPPADAVEVELDGVYERLARQEYGYGPACQGLRRAWKGANEGELFAEVALADAQRADAGLFSLHPVLLDSSLHALLPGVVDESRDAALPFTWSGVNVYAVGASLLRVRLTQTGPESVALDLADATGAPVATVESMA
;
A
#
# COMPACT_ATOMS: atom_id res chain seq x y z
N VAL A 1 -18.12 12.87 -0.27
CA VAL A 1 -16.73 12.93 -0.79
C VAL A 1 -16.79 13.36 -2.25
N GLN A 2 -15.85 14.20 -2.68
CA GLN A 2 -15.69 14.63 -4.06
C GLN A 2 -14.24 14.40 -4.49
N VAL A 3 -14.05 13.78 -5.67
CA VAL A 3 -12.77 13.65 -6.33
C VAL A 3 -12.78 14.52 -7.58
N VAL A 4 -11.82 15.42 -7.69
CA VAL A 4 -11.71 16.38 -8.80
C VAL A 4 -10.43 16.10 -9.57
N VAL A 5 -10.56 15.86 -10.88
CA VAL A 5 -9.44 15.72 -11.81
C VAL A 5 -9.45 16.92 -12.76
N GLY A 6 -8.38 17.69 -12.75
CA GLY A 6 -8.22 18.87 -13.59
C GLY A 6 -8.00 18.54 -15.07
N ASN A 7 -8.00 19.58 -15.89
CA ASN A 7 -7.61 19.45 -17.30
C ASN A 7 -6.11 19.09 -17.42
N ALA A 8 -5.77 18.45 -18.53
CA ALA A 8 -4.36 18.22 -18.85
C ALA A 8 -3.64 19.56 -19.09
N ASP A 9 -2.44 19.71 -18.54
CA ASP A 9 -1.52 20.80 -18.89
C ASP A 9 -0.79 20.49 -20.22
N GLU A 10 0.15 21.36 -20.61
CA GLU A 10 0.94 21.20 -21.84
C GLU A 10 1.79 19.92 -21.87
N SER A 11 2.09 19.33 -20.71
CA SER A 11 2.81 18.07 -20.57
C SER A 11 1.90 16.85 -20.38
N GLY A 12 0.58 17.01 -20.47
CA GLY A 12 -0.40 15.95 -20.27
C GLY A 12 -0.72 15.65 -18.80
N ARG A 13 -0.14 16.37 -17.84
CA ARG A 13 -0.36 16.18 -16.42
C ARG A 13 -1.74 16.73 -16.01
N ARG A 14 -2.36 16.05 -15.04
CA ARG A 14 -3.65 16.48 -14.48
C ARG A 14 -3.54 16.59 -12.97
N THR A 15 -4.07 17.66 -12.40
CA THR A 15 -4.22 17.77 -10.94
C THR A 15 -5.29 16.80 -10.44
N LEU A 16 -5.07 16.25 -9.25
CA LEU A 16 -6.03 15.43 -8.51
C LEU A 16 -6.27 16.08 -7.16
N GLN A 17 -7.53 16.16 -6.74
CA GLN A 17 -7.91 16.65 -5.42
C GLN A 17 -9.00 15.77 -4.85
N VAL A 18 -8.93 15.50 -3.53
CA VAL A 18 -9.93 14.75 -2.79
C VAL A 18 -10.46 15.63 -1.66
N HIS A 19 -11.77 15.82 -1.64
CA HIS A 19 -12.45 16.67 -0.68
C HIS A 19 -13.61 15.94 -0.02
N SER A 20 -13.98 16.36 1.19
CA SER A 20 -15.25 16.00 1.80
C SER A 20 -15.93 17.20 2.45
N ARG A 21 -17.23 17.11 2.61
CA ARG A 21 -18.03 17.94 3.51
C ARG A 21 -19.11 17.06 4.14
N PRO A 22 -19.60 17.41 5.35
CA PRO A 22 -20.75 16.74 5.92
C PRO A 22 -21.97 16.88 4.99
N ASP A 23 -22.68 15.79 4.79
CA ASP A 23 -23.98 15.80 4.12
C ASP A 23 -25.01 16.28 5.14
N ALA A 24 -25.48 17.52 4.98
CA ALA A 24 -26.50 18.11 5.83
C ALA A 24 -27.66 18.55 4.95
N ASP A 25 -28.86 18.13 5.31
CA ASP A 25 -30.08 18.34 4.57
C ASP A 25 -30.23 19.82 4.07
N GLY A 26 -29.85 20.03 2.81
CA GLY A 26 -30.08 21.26 2.06
C GLY A 26 -29.13 22.44 2.33
N ASP A 27 -28.11 22.33 3.17
CA ASP A 27 -27.12 23.38 3.40
C ASP A 27 -25.84 23.18 2.58
N ASP A 28 -25.87 23.70 1.36
CA ASP A 28 -24.71 23.70 0.43
C ASP A 28 -23.63 24.75 0.77
N SER A 29 -23.85 25.57 1.83
CA SER A 29 -22.96 26.66 2.21
C SER A 29 -21.70 26.20 2.97
N ARG A 30 -21.65 24.94 3.43
CA ARG A 30 -20.49 24.39 4.18
C ARG A 30 -19.25 24.29 3.33
N PRO A 31 -18.09 24.72 3.83
CA PRO A 31 -16.84 24.62 3.09
C PRO A 31 -16.40 23.17 2.90
N TRP A 32 -15.79 22.89 1.78
CA TRP A 32 -15.12 21.63 1.51
C TRP A 32 -13.80 21.54 2.28
N THR A 33 -13.54 20.41 2.93
CA THR A 33 -12.24 20.10 3.52
C THR A 33 -11.43 19.31 2.51
N THR A 34 -10.23 19.78 2.19
CA THR A 34 -9.27 19.05 1.32
C THR A 34 -8.54 18.01 2.13
N HIS A 35 -8.52 16.77 1.65
CA HIS A 35 -7.84 15.64 2.29
C HIS A 35 -6.57 15.22 1.57
N ALA A 36 -6.56 15.31 0.24
CA ALA A 36 -5.41 14.94 -0.55
C ALA A 36 -5.33 15.79 -1.82
N THR A 37 -4.10 16.01 -2.28
CA THR A 37 -3.79 16.61 -3.57
C THR A 37 -2.73 15.77 -4.27
N GLY A 38 -2.74 15.73 -5.58
CA GLY A 38 -1.77 14.98 -6.36
C GLY A 38 -1.72 15.41 -7.82
N VAL A 39 -0.86 14.73 -8.55
CA VAL A 39 -0.72 14.90 -10.01
C VAL A 39 -0.77 13.52 -10.66
N LEU A 40 -1.60 13.37 -11.67
CA LEU A 40 -1.64 12.21 -12.54
C LEU A 40 -0.81 12.51 -13.78
N THR A 41 0.01 11.56 -14.21
CA THR A 41 0.81 11.64 -15.43
C THR A 41 0.42 10.52 -16.39
N THR A 42 0.71 10.70 -17.67
CA THR A 42 0.57 9.67 -18.70
C THR A 42 1.91 9.01 -19.04
N ASP A 43 2.98 9.42 -18.36
CA ASP A 43 4.30 8.83 -18.56
C ASP A 43 4.25 7.35 -18.20
N ASN A 44 4.58 6.51 -19.17
CA ASN A 44 4.82 5.10 -18.90
C ASN A 44 6.15 5.01 -18.15
N ALA A 45 6.07 4.88 -16.83
CA ALA A 45 7.26 4.57 -16.04
C ALA A 45 7.89 3.28 -16.59
N PRO A 46 9.22 3.23 -16.69
CA PRO A 46 9.89 1.98 -17.03
C PRO A 46 9.47 0.93 -16.01
N THR A 47 9.06 -0.22 -16.49
CA THR A 47 8.71 -1.40 -15.69
C THR A 47 9.99 -1.99 -15.06
N ASN A 48 10.64 -1.24 -14.18
CA ASN A 48 11.65 -1.80 -13.28
C ASN A 48 10.91 -2.52 -12.13
N THR A 49 10.13 -3.52 -12.50
CA THR A 49 9.55 -4.41 -11.51
C THR A 49 10.59 -5.44 -11.13
N HIS A 50 10.83 -5.59 -9.84
CA HIS A 50 11.67 -6.67 -9.36
C HIS A 50 10.99 -8.01 -9.63
N ASP A 51 11.78 -9.01 -9.98
CA ASP A 51 11.29 -10.36 -10.22
C ASP A 51 10.86 -10.99 -8.87
N LEU A 52 9.56 -11.15 -8.66
CA LEU A 52 8.97 -11.83 -7.52
C LEU A 52 8.42 -13.24 -7.90
N MET A 53 8.86 -13.80 -9.04
CA MET A 53 8.47 -15.14 -9.49
C MET A 53 9.05 -16.22 -8.57
N VAL A 54 10.33 -16.08 -8.16
CA VAL A 54 10.93 -16.96 -7.16
C VAL A 54 10.54 -16.46 -5.77
N TRP A 55 9.79 -17.30 -5.03
CA TRP A 55 9.21 -16.86 -3.77
C TRP A 55 9.18 -17.96 -2.70
N PRO A 56 9.53 -17.66 -1.43
CA PRO A 56 10.23 -16.43 -1.03
C PRO A 56 11.63 -16.36 -1.68
N PRO A 57 12.30 -15.17 -1.70
CA PRO A 57 13.69 -15.10 -2.15
C PRO A 57 14.59 -16.02 -1.33
N ALA A 58 15.58 -16.62 -1.98
CA ALA A 58 16.37 -17.74 -1.43
C ALA A 58 17.09 -17.38 -0.10
N ASP A 59 17.53 -16.13 0.03
CA ASP A 59 18.29 -15.64 1.19
C ASP A 59 17.42 -14.88 2.20
N ALA A 60 16.09 -14.90 2.04
CA ALA A 60 15.16 -14.23 2.94
C ALA A 60 14.91 -15.08 4.20
N VAL A 61 14.95 -14.44 5.36
CA VAL A 61 14.74 -15.07 6.67
C VAL A 61 13.32 -14.80 7.15
N GLU A 62 12.54 -15.86 7.33
CA GLU A 62 11.15 -15.76 7.78
C GLU A 62 11.05 -15.22 9.21
N VAL A 63 10.05 -14.38 9.43
CA VAL A 63 9.73 -13.77 10.72
C VAL A 63 8.48 -14.41 11.27
N GLU A 64 8.51 -14.76 12.56
CA GLU A 64 7.37 -15.33 13.28
C GLU A 64 6.28 -14.25 13.48
N LEU A 65 5.07 -14.54 13.06
CA LEU A 65 3.94 -13.61 13.13
C LEU A 65 2.87 -14.00 14.16
N ASP A 66 3.11 -15.05 14.98
CA ASP A 66 2.14 -15.50 15.99
C ASP A 66 1.74 -14.35 16.91
N GLY A 67 0.42 -14.10 17.02
CA GLY A 67 -0.12 -13.02 17.84
C GLY A 67 0.28 -11.61 17.41
N VAL A 68 0.69 -11.41 16.15
CA VAL A 68 1.14 -10.09 15.64
C VAL A 68 0.08 -9.00 15.81
N TYR A 69 -1.17 -9.29 15.47
CA TYR A 69 -2.24 -8.29 15.57
C TYR A 69 -2.66 -7.99 17.01
N GLU A 70 -2.54 -8.95 17.92
CA GLU A 70 -2.72 -8.74 19.36
C GLU A 70 -1.60 -7.87 19.94
N ARG A 71 -0.35 -8.02 19.45
CA ARG A 71 0.78 -7.15 19.85
C ARG A 71 0.56 -5.74 19.30
N LEU A 72 0.19 -5.60 18.04
CA LEU A 72 -0.12 -4.32 17.41
C LEU A 72 -1.27 -3.59 18.13
N ALA A 73 -2.34 -4.31 18.50
CA ALA A 73 -3.46 -3.71 19.24
C ALA A 73 -3.04 -3.12 20.59
N ARG A 74 -2.05 -3.73 21.30
CA ARG A 74 -1.49 -3.16 22.53
C ARG A 74 -0.67 -1.88 22.31
N GLN A 75 -0.23 -1.65 21.07
CA GLN A 75 0.48 -0.45 20.62
C GLN A 75 -0.44 0.55 19.93
N GLU A 76 -1.75 0.44 20.15
CA GLU A 76 -2.81 1.30 19.58
C GLU A 76 -3.08 1.10 18.07
N TYR A 77 -2.47 0.08 17.42
CA TYR A 77 -2.80 -0.33 16.05
C TYR A 77 -3.93 -1.38 16.07
N GLY A 78 -5.16 -0.91 16.22
CA GLY A 78 -6.35 -1.76 16.36
C GLY A 78 -6.93 -2.21 15.01
N TYR A 79 -6.29 -3.14 14.31
CA TYR A 79 -6.82 -3.71 13.07
C TYR A 79 -7.97 -4.67 13.34
N GLY A 80 -9.15 -4.36 12.80
CA GLY A 80 -10.27 -5.31 12.79
C GLY A 80 -9.99 -6.52 11.88
N PRO A 81 -10.72 -7.65 12.06
CA PRO A 81 -10.46 -8.90 11.32
C PRO A 81 -10.42 -8.74 9.79
N ALA A 82 -11.20 -7.81 9.24
CA ALA A 82 -11.22 -7.51 7.81
C ALA A 82 -9.92 -6.87 7.29
N CYS A 83 -9.13 -6.22 8.17
CA CYS A 83 -7.88 -5.54 7.82
C CYS A 83 -6.62 -6.30 8.30
N GLN A 84 -6.77 -7.51 8.83
CA GLN A 84 -5.66 -8.36 9.24
C GLN A 84 -5.15 -9.19 8.06
N GLY A 85 -4.61 -8.52 7.03
CA GLY A 85 -4.24 -9.15 5.77
C GLY A 85 -2.83 -9.74 5.71
N LEU A 86 -1.91 -9.39 6.63
CA LEU A 86 -0.54 -9.93 6.65
C LEU A 86 -0.57 -11.42 7.01
N ARG A 87 0.04 -12.25 6.16
CA ARG A 87 0.07 -13.72 6.29
C ARG A 87 1.45 -14.24 6.63
N ARG A 88 2.48 -13.74 5.96
CA ARG A 88 3.88 -14.10 6.17
C ARG A 88 4.76 -12.88 5.96
N ALA A 89 5.91 -12.83 6.59
CA ALA A 89 6.91 -11.79 6.41
C ALA A 89 8.32 -12.36 6.48
N TRP A 90 9.27 -11.72 5.80
CA TRP A 90 10.68 -12.08 5.80
C TRP A 90 11.55 -10.82 5.82
N LYS A 91 12.71 -10.93 6.45
CA LYS A 91 13.84 -10.01 6.27
C LYS A 91 14.59 -10.41 5.03
N GLY A 92 14.88 -9.44 4.14
CA GLY A 92 15.74 -9.66 2.99
C GLY A 92 17.23 -9.77 3.37
N ALA A 93 18.04 -10.18 2.39
CA ALA A 93 19.49 -10.24 2.55
C ALA A 93 20.13 -8.83 2.62
N ASN A 94 19.49 -7.84 2.01
CA ASN A 94 19.95 -6.46 2.02
C ASN A 94 19.35 -5.71 3.20
N GLU A 95 20.12 -4.77 3.76
CA GLU A 95 19.61 -3.88 4.80
C GLU A 95 18.41 -3.06 4.29
N GLY A 96 17.36 -2.94 5.11
CA GLY A 96 16.14 -2.20 4.75
C GLY A 96 15.24 -2.90 3.73
N GLU A 97 15.49 -4.16 3.39
CA GLU A 97 14.67 -4.96 2.49
C GLU A 97 13.78 -5.93 3.28
N LEU A 98 12.48 -5.87 3.02
CA LEU A 98 11.49 -6.75 3.62
C LEU A 98 10.62 -7.38 2.53
N PHE A 99 10.12 -8.58 2.81
CA PHE A 99 9.14 -9.26 1.97
C PHE A 99 7.92 -9.63 2.80
N ALA A 100 6.74 -9.64 2.16
CA ALA A 100 5.52 -10.05 2.81
C ALA A 100 4.55 -10.75 1.85
N GLU A 101 3.75 -11.64 2.37
CA GLU A 101 2.52 -12.11 1.72
C GLU A 101 1.32 -11.50 2.42
N VAL A 102 0.44 -10.90 1.64
CA VAL A 102 -0.82 -10.34 2.16
C VAL A 102 -2.00 -10.88 1.36
N ALA A 103 -3.11 -11.11 2.03
CA ALA A 103 -4.31 -11.64 1.40
C ALA A 103 -5.57 -11.03 2.01
N LEU A 104 -6.59 -10.85 1.17
CA LEU A 104 -7.93 -10.51 1.62
C LEU A 104 -8.53 -11.65 2.47
N ALA A 105 -9.35 -11.28 3.44
CA ALA A 105 -10.21 -12.22 4.11
C ALA A 105 -11.21 -12.83 3.10
N ASP A 106 -11.65 -14.07 3.33
CA ASP A 106 -12.51 -14.80 2.39
C ASP A 106 -13.78 -14.01 2.01
N ALA A 107 -14.37 -13.31 2.98
CA ALA A 107 -15.56 -12.48 2.76
C ALA A 107 -15.33 -11.29 1.81
N GLN A 108 -14.09 -10.85 1.63
CA GLN A 108 -13.72 -9.69 0.78
C GLN A 108 -13.20 -10.10 -0.59
N ARG A 109 -12.89 -11.40 -0.82
CA ARG A 109 -12.32 -11.86 -2.10
C ARG A 109 -13.22 -11.61 -3.29
N ALA A 110 -14.53 -11.65 -3.09
CA ALA A 110 -15.51 -11.37 -4.15
C ALA A 110 -15.44 -9.91 -4.62
N ASP A 111 -15.03 -8.99 -3.75
CA ASP A 111 -14.94 -7.56 -4.03
C ASP A 111 -13.60 -7.13 -4.64
N ALA A 112 -12.61 -8.03 -4.72
CA ALA A 112 -11.29 -7.73 -5.25
C ALA A 112 -11.33 -7.10 -6.63
N GLY A 113 -12.21 -7.60 -7.51
CA GLY A 113 -12.40 -7.11 -8.89
C GLY A 113 -13.08 -5.74 -8.99
N LEU A 114 -13.62 -5.20 -7.91
CA LEU A 114 -14.23 -3.86 -7.87
C LEU A 114 -13.20 -2.74 -7.75
N PHE A 115 -11.94 -3.08 -7.46
CA PHE A 115 -10.85 -2.14 -7.23
C PHE A 115 -9.68 -2.40 -8.19
N SER A 116 -9.00 -1.36 -8.61
CA SER A 116 -7.70 -1.53 -9.27
C SER A 116 -6.70 -2.20 -8.34
N LEU A 117 -6.61 -1.73 -7.09
CA LEU A 117 -5.92 -2.37 -5.99
C LEU A 117 -6.81 -2.25 -4.76
N HIS A 118 -7.20 -3.38 -4.16
CA HIS A 118 -8.09 -3.37 -3.00
C HIS A 118 -7.42 -2.64 -1.82
N PRO A 119 -8.07 -1.64 -1.18
CA PRO A 119 -7.45 -0.80 -0.15
C PRO A 119 -6.90 -1.60 1.04
N VAL A 120 -7.56 -2.69 1.44
CA VAL A 120 -7.05 -3.59 2.50
C VAL A 120 -5.75 -4.27 2.09
N LEU A 121 -5.56 -4.64 0.81
CA LEU A 121 -4.29 -5.24 0.36
C LEU A 121 -3.16 -4.21 0.40
N LEU A 122 -3.41 -2.98 -0.05
CA LEU A 122 -2.41 -1.93 0.00
C LEU A 122 -2.03 -1.61 1.45
N ASP A 123 -3.00 -1.44 2.34
CA ASP A 123 -2.77 -1.21 3.77
C ASP A 123 -1.98 -2.38 4.39
N SER A 124 -2.43 -3.61 4.18
CA SER A 124 -1.75 -4.81 4.71
C SER A 124 -0.33 -4.99 4.17
N SER A 125 -0.03 -4.47 2.98
CA SER A 125 1.33 -4.49 2.41
C SER A 125 2.31 -3.69 3.24
N LEU A 126 1.83 -2.75 4.04
CA LEU A 126 2.65 -1.91 4.92
C LEU A 126 2.81 -2.49 6.33
N HIS A 127 2.03 -3.51 6.70
CA HIS A 127 2.04 -4.04 8.07
C HIS A 127 3.41 -4.61 8.48
N ALA A 128 4.22 -5.10 7.52
CA ALA A 128 5.59 -5.55 7.82
C ALA A 128 6.52 -4.40 8.28
N LEU A 129 6.14 -3.14 8.01
CA LEU A 129 6.87 -1.94 8.46
C LEU A 129 6.49 -1.50 9.87
N LEU A 130 5.40 -1.99 10.42
CA LEU A 130 4.90 -1.56 11.73
C LEU A 130 5.85 -2.01 12.86
N PRO A 131 5.93 -1.22 13.96
CA PRO A 131 6.76 -1.53 15.11
C PRO A 131 6.47 -2.93 15.66
N GLY A 132 7.53 -3.72 15.91
CA GLY A 132 7.40 -5.05 16.49
C GLY A 132 6.85 -6.13 15.55
N VAL A 133 6.72 -5.87 14.25
CA VAL A 133 6.40 -6.91 13.25
C VAL A 133 7.68 -7.57 12.74
N VAL A 134 8.54 -6.83 12.08
CA VAL A 134 9.83 -7.33 11.58
C VAL A 134 11.00 -6.70 12.34
N ASP A 135 10.86 -5.44 12.74
CA ASP A 135 11.87 -4.67 13.49
C ASP A 135 11.23 -4.03 14.72
N GLU A 136 11.70 -4.42 15.91
CA GLU A 136 11.20 -3.90 17.19
C GLU A 136 11.64 -2.45 17.44
N SER A 137 12.71 -1.99 16.79
CA SER A 137 13.26 -0.65 16.98
C SER A 137 12.62 0.42 16.09
N ARG A 138 11.74 0.03 15.19
CA ARG A 138 11.12 0.95 14.24
C ARG A 138 10.09 1.83 14.94
N ASP A 139 10.17 3.13 14.70
CA ASP A 139 9.17 4.08 15.17
C ASP A 139 7.85 3.93 14.41
N ALA A 140 6.76 4.31 15.08
CA ALA A 140 5.45 4.38 14.47
C ALA A 140 5.42 5.47 13.39
N ALA A 141 5.09 5.10 12.16
CA ALA A 141 4.92 6.03 11.05
C ALA A 141 3.65 5.71 10.28
N LEU A 142 2.98 6.74 9.79
CA LEU A 142 1.84 6.63 8.90
C LEU A 142 2.23 7.20 7.53
N PRO A 143 1.87 6.54 6.43
CA PRO A 143 2.16 7.05 5.09
C PRO A 143 1.45 8.39 4.88
N PHE A 144 2.20 9.39 4.44
CA PHE A 144 1.69 10.72 4.18
C PHE A 144 1.84 11.14 2.72
N THR A 145 2.93 10.78 2.06
CA THR A 145 3.18 11.10 0.66
C THR A 145 3.43 9.85 -0.16
N TRP A 146 2.99 9.88 -1.42
CA TRP A 146 3.14 8.79 -2.39
C TRP A 146 3.61 9.37 -3.71
N SER A 147 4.63 8.79 -4.32
CA SER A 147 5.11 9.17 -5.65
C SER A 147 5.48 7.96 -6.51
N GLY A 148 5.39 8.14 -7.83
CA GLY A 148 5.69 7.09 -8.79
C GLY A 148 4.76 5.88 -8.65
N VAL A 149 3.46 6.10 -8.36
CA VAL A 149 2.48 5.02 -8.21
C VAL A 149 2.03 4.56 -9.59
N ASN A 150 2.28 3.29 -9.91
CA ASN A 150 1.84 2.65 -11.15
C ASN A 150 1.02 1.40 -10.83
N VAL A 151 -0.07 1.16 -11.56
CA VAL A 151 -0.91 -0.04 -11.44
C VAL A 151 -0.91 -0.74 -12.79
N TYR A 152 -0.54 -2.03 -12.81
CA TYR A 152 -0.38 -2.85 -14.02
C TYR A 152 -1.50 -3.90 -14.16
N ALA A 153 -2.05 -4.36 -13.04
CA ALA A 153 -3.10 -5.37 -13.02
C ALA A 153 -4.14 -5.03 -11.96
N VAL A 154 -5.35 -5.57 -12.10
CA VAL A 154 -6.51 -5.33 -11.23
C VAL A 154 -7.06 -6.63 -10.68
N GLY A 155 -7.79 -6.55 -9.56
CA GLY A 155 -8.54 -7.68 -9.02
C GLY A 155 -7.70 -8.70 -8.24
N ALA A 156 -6.47 -8.36 -7.85
CA ALA A 156 -5.67 -9.22 -6.98
C ALA A 156 -6.36 -9.41 -5.62
N SER A 157 -6.36 -10.64 -5.10
CA SER A 157 -6.85 -10.98 -3.76
C SER A 157 -5.74 -11.44 -2.82
N LEU A 158 -4.55 -11.65 -3.36
CA LEU A 158 -3.30 -11.97 -2.66
C LEU A 158 -2.18 -11.22 -3.35
N LEU A 159 -1.22 -10.71 -2.57
CA LEU A 159 0.01 -10.09 -3.09
C LEU A 159 1.25 -10.68 -2.46
N ARG A 160 2.30 -10.79 -3.27
CA ARG A 160 3.70 -10.82 -2.86
C ARG A 160 4.19 -9.38 -2.82
N VAL A 161 4.79 -8.99 -1.74
CA VAL A 161 5.19 -7.61 -1.46
C VAL A 161 6.69 -7.57 -1.22
N ARG A 162 7.39 -6.68 -1.90
CA ARG A 162 8.74 -6.27 -1.56
C ARG A 162 8.72 -4.82 -1.10
N LEU A 163 9.34 -4.55 0.03
CA LEU A 163 9.52 -3.23 0.61
C LEU A 163 11.01 -2.96 0.65
N THR A 164 11.43 -1.83 0.12
CA THR A 164 12.84 -1.43 0.09
C THR A 164 12.98 -0.02 0.66
N GLN A 165 13.75 0.14 1.71
CA GLN A 165 14.07 1.45 2.25
C GLN A 165 14.91 2.23 1.23
N THR A 166 14.43 3.42 0.84
CA THR A 166 15.07 4.29 -0.16
C THR A 166 15.65 5.55 0.47
N GLY A 167 15.36 5.81 1.73
CA GLY A 167 15.86 6.92 2.52
C GLY A 167 15.51 6.74 4.00
N PRO A 168 15.86 7.72 4.86
CA PRO A 168 15.62 7.61 6.31
C PRO A 168 14.15 7.36 6.65
N GLU A 169 13.22 7.98 5.92
CA GLU A 169 11.77 7.91 6.15
C GLU A 169 11.01 7.49 4.89
N SER A 170 11.69 6.95 3.88
CA SER A 170 11.06 6.59 2.61
C SER A 170 11.26 5.13 2.24
N VAL A 171 10.22 4.54 1.66
CA VAL A 171 10.14 3.14 1.25
C VAL A 171 9.56 3.04 -0.15
N ALA A 172 10.17 2.22 -1.00
CA ALA A 172 9.59 1.78 -2.27
C ALA A 172 8.83 0.46 -2.09
N LEU A 173 7.79 0.25 -2.89
CA LEU A 173 6.99 -0.96 -2.89
C LEU A 173 6.94 -1.58 -4.29
N ASP A 174 7.20 -2.89 -4.36
CA ASP A 174 6.87 -3.73 -5.51
C ASP A 174 5.78 -4.73 -5.08
N LEU A 175 4.66 -4.73 -5.78
CA LEU A 175 3.50 -5.58 -5.52
C LEU A 175 3.29 -6.51 -6.70
N ALA A 176 3.29 -7.81 -6.46
CA ALA A 176 3.04 -8.84 -7.46
C ALA A 176 1.91 -9.79 -7.02
N ASP A 177 1.30 -10.44 -7.97
CA ASP A 177 0.31 -11.48 -7.69
C ASP A 177 0.95 -12.80 -7.18
N ALA A 178 0.13 -13.83 -6.97
CA ALA A 178 0.59 -15.15 -6.50
C ALA A 178 1.57 -15.84 -7.47
N THR A 179 1.65 -15.43 -8.73
CA THR A 179 2.59 -15.96 -9.71
C THR A 179 3.89 -15.18 -9.80
N GLY A 180 3.93 -13.98 -9.19
CA GLY A 180 5.02 -13.03 -9.28
C GLY A 180 4.85 -12.01 -10.41
N ALA A 181 3.69 -12.02 -11.11
CA ALA A 181 3.40 -11.02 -12.13
C ALA A 181 3.11 -9.65 -11.48
N PRO A 182 3.64 -8.55 -12.02
CA PRO A 182 3.49 -7.22 -11.44
C PRO A 182 2.03 -6.78 -11.34
N VAL A 183 1.63 -6.27 -10.17
CA VAL A 183 0.32 -5.68 -9.91
C VAL A 183 0.42 -4.17 -9.75
N ALA A 184 1.35 -3.69 -8.95
CA ALA A 184 1.58 -2.26 -8.78
C ALA A 184 3.00 -1.99 -8.28
N THR A 185 3.46 -0.74 -8.46
CA THR A 185 4.70 -0.24 -7.86
C THR A 185 4.48 1.14 -7.25
N VAL A 186 5.26 1.45 -6.23
CA VAL A 186 5.39 2.78 -5.63
C VAL A 186 6.88 3.09 -5.52
N GLU A 187 7.33 4.16 -6.19
CA GLU A 187 8.76 4.52 -6.17
C GLU A 187 9.18 5.07 -4.81
N SER A 188 8.30 5.82 -4.17
CA SER A 188 8.54 6.34 -2.83
C SER A 188 7.23 6.62 -2.09
N MET A 189 7.19 6.16 -0.86
CA MET A 189 6.20 6.45 0.15
C MET A 189 6.94 6.96 1.39
N ALA A 190 6.48 8.07 1.96
CA ALA A 190 7.01 8.64 3.20
C ALA A 190 5.89 9.13 4.10
#